data_815eb6e4b8488a5fd215fcb99b196ea3
#
_entry.id   815eb6e4b8488a5fd215fcb99b196ea3
#
_cell.length_a   1.000
_cell.length_b   1.000
_cell.length_c   1.000
_cell.angle_alpha   90.00
_cell.angle_beta   90.00
_cell.angle_gamma   90.00
#
_symmetry.space_group_name_H-M   'P 1'
#
loop_
_entity.id
_entity.type
_entity.pdbx_description
1 polymer ?
#
loop_
_entity_poly.entity_id
_entity_poly.type
_entity_poly.pdbx_seq_one_letter_code
_entity_poly.pdbx_strand_id
1 'polypeptide(L)'
;MFRRILVPIDLSERNAPALKVSLALGRVARAKVTLFHVVQQVPGLAAGEMRDFYDRLLTVSRQTLGRTAKAFTAKGIAVRCEVCVGEPAREIVRAAVRSRADVIVMGSHRVDPKRRFAALGTTSYKVGILCRCPILLVK
;
A
#
# COMPACT_ATOMS: atom_id res chain seq x y z
N MET A 1 -18.05 10.35 -1.97
CA MET A 1 -17.43 9.10 -2.40
C MET A 1 -15.92 9.25 -2.31
N PHE A 2 -15.20 8.18 -2.00
CA PHE A 2 -13.74 8.14 -1.82
C PHE A 2 -13.20 9.06 -0.73
N ARG A 3 -13.84 9.03 0.43
CA ARG A 3 -13.43 9.81 1.60
C ARG A 3 -12.27 9.19 2.39
N ARG A 4 -12.04 7.89 2.24
CA ARG A 4 -11.00 7.14 2.91
C ARG A 4 -10.24 6.30 1.90
N ILE A 5 -9.04 6.75 1.56
CA ILE A 5 -8.21 6.15 0.52
C ILE A 5 -7.08 5.37 1.19
N LEU A 6 -6.96 4.09 0.89
CA LEU A 6 -5.81 3.27 1.27
C LEU A 6 -4.85 3.18 0.10
N VAL A 7 -3.58 3.50 0.34
CA VAL A 7 -2.53 3.48 -0.68
C VAL A 7 -1.42 2.54 -0.25
N PRO A 8 -1.48 1.26 -0.63
CA PRO A 8 -0.38 0.33 -0.42
C PRO A 8 0.80 0.69 -1.29
N ILE A 9 1.99 0.78 -0.70
CA ILE A 9 3.23 1.07 -1.43
C ILE A 9 4.34 0.14 -0.98
N ASP A 10 5.22 -0.22 -1.91
CA ASP A 10 6.35 -1.13 -1.68
C ASP A 10 7.68 -0.40 -1.43
N LEU A 11 7.63 0.91 -1.26
CA LEU A 11 8.77 1.81 -1.05
C LEU A 11 9.71 1.95 -2.26
N SER A 12 9.36 1.39 -3.41
CA SER A 12 10.10 1.60 -4.66
C SER A 12 9.58 2.82 -5.43
N GLU A 13 10.34 3.26 -6.42
CA GLU A 13 9.94 4.34 -7.32
C GLU A 13 8.75 3.97 -8.23
N ARG A 14 8.44 2.68 -8.33
CA ARG A 14 7.30 2.18 -9.11
C ARG A 14 5.96 2.66 -8.58
N ASN A 15 5.92 3.12 -7.33
CA ASN A 15 4.69 3.67 -6.74
C ASN A 15 4.38 5.12 -7.17
N ALA A 16 5.29 5.80 -7.84
CA ALA A 16 5.13 7.21 -8.20
C ALA A 16 3.82 7.50 -8.96
N PRO A 17 3.40 6.71 -9.97
CA PRO A 17 2.11 6.93 -10.62
C PRO A 17 0.91 6.78 -9.69
N ALA A 18 0.91 5.76 -8.82
CA ALA A 18 -0.16 5.53 -7.86
C ALA A 18 -0.23 6.65 -6.82
N LEU A 19 0.92 7.15 -6.35
CA LEU A 19 0.99 8.29 -5.43
C LEU A 19 0.46 9.56 -6.07
N LYS A 20 0.78 9.80 -7.33
CA LYS A 20 0.27 10.96 -8.08
C LYS A 20 -1.25 10.93 -8.21
N VAL A 21 -1.81 9.78 -8.54
CA VAL A 21 -3.26 9.59 -8.64
C VAL A 21 -3.91 9.75 -7.25
N SER A 22 -3.30 9.19 -6.21
CA SER A 22 -3.80 9.30 -4.83
C SER A 22 -3.81 10.74 -4.33
N LEU A 23 -2.80 11.53 -4.67
CA LEU A 23 -2.75 12.96 -4.36
C LEU A 23 -3.89 13.72 -5.04
N ALA A 24 -4.09 13.49 -6.34
CA ALA A 24 -5.14 14.14 -7.10
C ALA A 24 -6.54 13.78 -6.55
N LEU A 25 -6.76 12.48 -6.33
CA LEU A 25 -8.04 11.99 -5.81
C LEU A 25 -8.28 12.50 -4.37
N GLY A 26 -7.27 12.42 -3.52
CA GLY A 26 -7.35 12.88 -2.13
C GLY A 26 -7.70 14.36 -2.02
N ARG A 27 -7.15 15.19 -2.91
CA ARG A 27 -7.45 16.60 -2.96
C ARG A 27 -8.88 16.88 -3.41
N VAL A 28 -9.30 16.28 -4.52
CA VAL A 28 -10.64 16.49 -5.09
C VAL A 28 -11.72 15.97 -4.16
N ALA A 29 -11.54 14.79 -3.60
CA ALA A 29 -12.50 14.16 -2.71
C ALA A 29 -12.45 14.68 -1.26
N ARG A 30 -11.48 15.51 -0.91
CA ARG A 30 -11.17 15.93 0.48
C ARG A 30 -11.04 14.70 1.40
N ALA A 31 -10.31 13.72 0.93
CA ALA A 31 -10.18 12.42 1.58
C ALA A 31 -9.13 12.41 2.69
N LYS A 32 -9.26 11.43 3.57
CA LYS A 32 -8.18 10.98 4.44
C LYS A 32 -7.42 9.87 3.73
N VAL A 33 -6.11 9.99 3.63
CA VAL A 33 -5.26 9.02 2.94
C VAL A 33 -4.44 8.25 3.96
N THR A 34 -4.41 6.94 3.82
CA THR A 34 -3.51 6.07 4.57
C THR A 34 -2.47 5.50 3.62
N LEU A 35 -1.21 5.88 3.82
CA LEU A 35 -0.08 5.24 3.16
C LEU A 35 0.28 4.00 3.96
N PHE A 36 0.32 2.85 3.30
CA PHE A 36 0.45 1.57 3.96
C PHE A 36 1.57 0.75 3.33
N HIS A 37 2.48 0.24 4.16
CA HIS A 37 3.54 -0.63 3.72
C HIS A 37 3.59 -1.91 4.55
N VAL A 38 3.79 -3.04 3.89
CA VAL A 38 3.98 -4.34 4.53
C VAL A 38 5.42 -4.78 4.32
N VAL A 39 6.14 -4.94 5.43
CA VAL A 39 7.42 -5.65 5.42
C VAL A 39 7.12 -7.13 5.29
N GLN A 40 7.54 -7.73 4.18
CA GLN A 40 7.24 -9.11 3.91
C GLN A 40 7.94 -10.03 4.90
N GLN A 41 7.16 -10.91 5.54
CA GLN A 41 7.68 -11.91 6.44
C GLN A 41 8.46 -12.97 5.66
N VAL A 42 9.65 -13.32 6.17
CA VAL A 42 10.47 -14.39 5.57
C VAL A 42 9.99 -15.75 6.10
N PRO A 43 9.56 -16.68 5.22
CA PRO A 43 9.12 -18.00 5.65
C PRO A 43 10.22 -18.78 6.37
N GLY A 44 9.86 -19.51 7.42
CA GLY A 44 10.76 -20.39 8.14
C GLY A 44 11.64 -19.72 9.21
N LEU A 45 11.56 -18.41 9.39
CA LEU A 45 12.24 -17.69 10.47
C LEU A 45 11.26 -17.44 11.61
N ALA A 46 11.60 -17.91 12.81
CA ALA A 46 10.82 -17.63 14.00
C ALA A 46 10.82 -16.13 14.27
N ALA A 47 9.63 -15.56 14.56
CA ALA A 47 9.47 -14.12 14.79
C ALA A 47 10.38 -13.57 15.88
N GLY A 48 10.76 -14.38 16.88
CA GLY A 48 11.64 -14.00 17.97
C GLY A 48 13.12 -13.86 17.61
N GLU A 49 13.62 -14.68 16.67
CA GLU A 49 15.04 -14.68 16.27
C GLU A 49 15.38 -13.50 15.33
N MET A 50 14.39 -12.97 14.63
CA MET A 50 14.53 -11.89 13.65
C MET A 50 13.93 -10.58 14.13
N ARG A 51 13.60 -10.46 15.41
CA ARG A 51 12.93 -9.29 15.96
C ARG A 51 13.66 -7.99 15.68
N ASP A 52 14.97 -7.96 15.93
CA ASP A 52 15.79 -6.76 15.70
C ASP A 52 15.86 -6.39 14.21
N PHE A 53 15.91 -7.40 13.35
CA PHE A 53 15.90 -7.21 11.90
C PHE A 53 14.58 -6.56 11.43
N TYR A 54 13.45 -7.10 11.84
CA TYR A 54 12.15 -6.54 11.50
C TYR A 54 11.93 -5.16 12.11
N ASP A 55 12.36 -4.94 13.35
CA ASP A 55 12.27 -3.63 14.01
C ASP A 55 13.03 -2.54 13.24
N ARG A 56 14.22 -2.86 12.73
CA ARG A 56 14.97 -1.94 11.88
C ARG A 56 14.26 -1.66 10.56
N LEU A 57 13.73 -2.69 9.90
CA LEU A 57 12.98 -2.52 8.66
C LEU A 57 11.71 -1.68 8.87
N LEU A 58 10.99 -1.90 9.96
CA LEU A 58 9.82 -1.11 10.31
C LEU A 58 10.20 0.37 10.54
N THR A 59 11.30 0.64 11.24
CA THR A 59 11.77 2.00 11.49
C THR A 59 12.12 2.72 10.19
N VAL A 60 12.90 2.08 9.32
CA VAL A 60 13.28 2.64 8.02
C VAL A 60 12.04 2.87 7.14
N SER A 61 11.11 1.93 7.15
CA SER A 61 9.87 2.02 6.39
C SER A 61 9.00 3.19 6.85
N ARG A 62 8.87 3.40 8.16
CA ARG A 62 8.13 4.54 8.71
C ARG A 62 8.75 5.88 8.31
N GLN A 63 10.08 5.97 8.35
CA GLN A 63 10.79 7.18 7.91
C GLN A 63 10.55 7.46 6.42
N THR A 64 10.60 6.45 5.59
CA THR A 64 10.37 6.58 4.15
C THR A 64 8.92 6.99 3.86
N LEU A 65 7.95 6.37 4.52
CA LEU A 65 6.54 6.77 4.40
C LEU A 65 6.33 8.21 4.88
N GLY A 66 6.98 8.60 5.98
CA GLY A 66 6.91 9.97 6.50
C GLY A 66 7.38 11.01 5.50
N ARG A 67 8.45 10.72 4.76
CA ARG A 67 8.92 11.58 3.68
C ARG A 67 7.90 11.67 2.53
N THR A 68 7.34 10.55 2.13
CA THR A 68 6.30 10.47 1.10
C THR A 68 5.05 11.24 1.53
N ALA A 69 4.67 11.16 2.80
CA ALA A 69 3.51 11.85 3.35
C ALA A 69 3.59 13.38 3.27
N LYS A 70 4.79 13.94 3.24
CA LYS A 70 4.98 15.40 3.13
C LYS A 70 4.34 16.00 1.89
N ALA A 71 4.32 15.28 0.77
CA ALA A 71 3.67 15.73 -0.45
C ALA A 71 2.14 15.86 -0.27
N PHE A 72 1.55 15.01 0.57
CA PHE A 72 0.12 15.05 0.89
C PHE A 72 -0.20 16.20 1.85
N THR A 73 0.55 16.34 2.92
CA THR A 73 0.34 17.42 3.90
C THR A 73 0.57 18.78 3.29
N ALA A 74 1.54 18.93 2.38
CA ALA A 74 1.78 20.17 1.64
C ALA A 74 0.59 20.63 0.79
N LYS A 75 -0.28 19.69 0.42
CA LYS A 75 -1.52 19.97 -0.34
C LYS A 75 -2.77 19.99 0.54
N GLY A 76 -2.60 20.01 1.85
CA GLY A 76 -3.70 20.06 2.81
C GLY A 76 -4.48 18.75 2.94
N ILE A 77 -3.90 17.62 2.52
CA ILE A 77 -4.53 16.31 2.61
C ILE A 77 -4.15 15.67 3.94
N ALA A 78 -5.15 15.22 4.71
CA ALA A 78 -4.93 14.44 5.92
C ALA A 78 -4.35 13.07 5.55
N VAL A 79 -3.16 12.76 6.06
CA VAL A 79 -2.44 11.53 5.72
C VAL A 79 -1.97 10.82 6.98
N ARG A 80 -2.09 9.49 6.99
CA ARG A 80 -1.52 8.58 7.99
C ARG A 80 -0.50 7.67 7.31
N CYS A 81 0.48 7.23 8.09
CA CYS A 81 1.45 6.22 7.68
C CYS A 81 1.32 5.02 8.59
N GLU A 82 1.14 3.85 8.00
CA GLU A 82 1.08 2.57 8.73
C GLU A 82 2.03 1.57 8.10
N VAL A 83 2.77 0.87 8.94
CA VAL A 83 3.71 -0.19 8.53
C VAL A 83 3.47 -1.41 9.40
N CYS A 84 3.50 -2.59 8.82
CA CYS A 84 3.44 -3.84 9.55
C CYS A 84 4.31 -4.92 8.90
N VAL A 85 4.52 -6.02 9.60
CA VAL A 85 5.16 -7.23 9.08
C VAL A 85 4.08 -8.26 8.76
N GLY A 86 4.17 -8.91 7.62
CA GLY A 86 3.23 -9.97 7.27
C GLY A 86 3.28 -10.36 5.80
N GLU A 87 2.20 -10.98 5.35
CA GLU A 87 1.99 -11.28 3.94
C GLU A 87 1.27 -10.09 3.30
N PRO A 88 1.85 -9.49 2.25
CA PRO A 88 1.37 -8.21 1.73
C PRO A 88 -0.13 -8.16 1.38
N ALA A 89 -0.62 -9.09 0.59
CA ALA A 89 -2.03 -9.07 0.16
C ALA A 89 -2.99 -9.19 1.35
N ARG A 90 -2.69 -10.08 2.28
CA ARG A 90 -3.51 -10.29 3.50
C ARG A 90 -3.56 -9.03 4.35
N GLU A 91 -2.42 -8.42 4.60
CA GLU A 91 -2.34 -7.23 5.46
C GLU A 91 -2.99 -6.01 4.81
N ILE A 92 -2.89 -5.88 3.49
CA ILE A 92 -3.59 -4.81 2.75
C ILE A 92 -5.11 -4.96 2.89
N VAL A 93 -5.64 -6.16 2.71
CA VAL A 93 -7.07 -6.43 2.86
C VAL A 93 -7.54 -6.14 4.29
N ARG A 94 -6.76 -6.56 5.29
CA ARG A 94 -7.04 -6.23 6.70
C ARG A 94 -7.02 -4.74 6.98
N ALA A 95 -6.03 -4.02 6.44
CA ALA A 95 -5.94 -2.57 6.57
C ALA A 95 -7.12 -1.85 5.93
N ALA A 96 -7.59 -2.33 4.78
CA ALA A 96 -8.76 -1.76 4.11
C ALA A 96 -10.02 -1.87 4.97
N VAL A 97 -10.22 -3.01 5.62
CA VAL A 97 -11.36 -3.23 6.55
C VAL A 97 -11.21 -2.34 7.79
N ARG A 98 -10.04 -2.37 8.43
CA ARG A 98 -9.76 -1.62 9.67
C ARG A 98 -9.91 -0.10 9.49
N SER A 99 -9.42 0.43 8.37
CA SER A 99 -9.51 1.85 8.06
C SER A 99 -10.83 2.27 7.44
N ARG A 100 -11.72 1.30 7.18
CA ARG A 100 -12.97 1.50 6.42
C ARG A 100 -12.70 2.21 5.09
N ALA A 101 -11.67 1.76 4.39
CA ALA A 101 -11.32 2.32 3.09
C ALA A 101 -12.48 2.14 2.11
N ASP A 102 -12.79 3.19 1.39
CA ASP A 102 -13.81 3.15 0.34
C ASP A 102 -13.20 3.07 -1.07
N VAL A 103 -11.88 3.16 -1.14
CA VAL A 103 -11.09 2.81 -2.33
C VAL A 103 -9.66 2.46 -1.94
N ILE A 104 -9.08 1.50 -2.64
CA ILE A 104 -7.64 1.23 -2.62
C ILE A 104 -7.05 1.77 -3.92
N VAL A 105 -5.97 2.54 -3.83
CA VAL A 105 -5.19 2.98 -4.99
C VAL A 105 -3.82 2.35 -4.90
N MET A 106 -3.47 1.52 -5.87
CA MET A 106 -2.18 0.82 -5.86
C MET A 106 -1.60 0.66 -7.26
N GLY A 107 -0.28 0.53 -7.31
CA GLY A 107 0.43 0.26 -8.54
C GLY A 107 0.11 -1.15 -9.06
N SER A 108 0.06 -1.27 -10.37
CA SER A 108 -0.07 -2.54 -11.06
C SER A 108 1.06 -2.71 -12.05
N HIS A 109 1.59 -3.92 -12.15
CA HIS A 109 2.57 -4.22 -13.18
C HIS A 109 1.90 -4.31 -14.54
N ARG A 110 2.64 -3.90 -15.60
CA ARG A 110 2.24 -4.24 -16.95
C ARG A 110 2.33 -5.75 -17.12
N VAL A 111 1.24 -6.38 -17.53
CA VAL A 111 1.23 -7.81 -17.79
C VAL A 111 1.81 -8.04 -19.17
N ASP A 112 2.88 -8.83 -19.26
CA ASP A 112 3.37 -9.34 -20.52
C ASP A 112 2.34 -10.37 -21.05
N PRO A 113 1.74 -10.13 -22.24
CA PRO A 113 0.79 -11.08 -22.83
C PRO A 113 1.32 -12.51 -22.97
N LYS A 114 2.64 -12.66 -23.07
CA LYS A 114 3.32 -13.97 -23.13
C LYS A 114 3.43 -14.67 -21.79
N ARG A 115 3.24 -13.95 -20.68
CA ARG A 115 3.31 -14.47 -19.30
C ARG A 115 2.02 -14.20 -18.53
N ARG A 116 0.88 -14.52 -19.14
CA ARG A 116 -0.46 -14.28 -18.57
C ARG A 116 -0.63 -14.78 -17.15
N PHE A 117 -0.05 -15.93 -16.85
CA PHE A 117 -0.19 -16.55 -15.51
C PHE A 117 0.73 -15.95 -14.45
N ALA A 118 1.77 -15.22 -14.82
CA ALA A 118 2.65 -14.55 -13.86
C ALA A 118 1.91 -13.47 -13.04
N ALA A 119 0.87 -12.87 -13.61
CA ALA A 119 0.04 -11.88 -12.94
C ALA A 119 -0.76 -12.45 -11.75
N LEU A 120 -1.08 -13.74 -11.76
CA LEU A 120 -1.88 -14.42 -10.71
C LEU A 120 -1.18 -14.43 -9.35
N GLY A 121 0.17 -14.37 -9.35
CA GLY A 121 0.97 -14.31 -8.13
C GLY A 121 1.23 -12.92 -7.59
N THR A 122 0.80 -11.86 -8.29
CA THR A 122 1.07 -10.49 -7.87
C THR A 122 0.19 -10.06 -6.69
N THR A 123 0.73 -9.15 -5.87
CA THR A 123 -0.02 -8.57 -4.74
C THR A 123 -1.30 -7.89 -5.21
N SER A 124 -1.23 -7.11 -6.30
CA SER A 124 -2.39 -6.40 -6.84
C SER A 124 -3.51 -7.34 -7.29
N TYR A 125 -3.17 -8.47 -7.89
CA TYR A 125 -4.15 -9.48 -8.27
C TYR A 125 -4.83 -10.12 -7.04
N LYS A 126 -4.03 -10.52 -6.04
CA LYS A 126 -4.55 -11.12 -4.80
C LYS A 126 -5.46 -10.15 -4.04
N VAL A 127 -5.05 -8.89 -3.92
CA VAL A 127 -5.88 -7.85 -3.31
C VAL A 127 -7.17 -7.66 -4.10
N GLY A 128 -7.09 -7.66 -5.43
CA GLY A 128 -8.24 -7.53 -6.32
C GLY A 128 -9.31 -8.60 -6.10
N ILE A 129 -8.89 -9.83 -5.83
CA ILE A 129 -9.81 -10.95 -5.56
C ILE A 129 -10.38 -10.88 -4.14
N LEU A 130 -9.55 -10.53 -3.16
CA LEU A 130 -9.89 -10.66 -1.75
C LEU A 130 -10.60 -9.43 -1.17
N CYS A 131 -10.37 -8.26 -1.73
CA CYS A 131 -10.91 -7.02 -1.21
C CYS A 131 -12.34 -6.77 -1.69
N ARG A 132 -13.16 -6.21 -0.79
CA ARG A 132 -14.57 -5.88 -1.10
C ARG A 132 -14.77 -4.44 -1.56
N CYS A 133 -13.83 -3.55 -1.25
CA CYS A 133 -13.94 -2.17 -1.72
C CYS A 133 -13.38 -2.00 -3.14
N PRO A 134 -13.78 -0.93 -3.84
CA PRO A 134 -13.21 -0.60 -5.15
C PRO A 134 -11.69 -0.49 -5.12
N ILE A 135 -11.04 -0.92 -6.17
CA ILE A 135 -9.60 -0.84 -6.34
C ILE A 135 -9.28 -0.12 -7.64
N LEU A 136 -8.44 0.89 -7.54
CA LEU A 136 -7.90 1.60 -8.68
C LEU A 136 -6.46 1.12 -8.90
N LEU A 137 -6.25 0.36 -9.96
CA LEU A 137 -4.92 -0.11 -10.37
C LEU A 137 -4.29 0.90 -11.31
N VAL A 138 -3.15 1.45 -10.91
CA VAL A 138 -2.43 2.47 -11.67
C VAL A 138 -1.22 1.84 -12.35
N LYS A 139 -1.09 2.03 -13.64
CA LYS A 139 -0.03 1.47 -14.48
C LYS A 139 1.17 2.39 -14.58
#